data_b321c11de7f165b0b176a81c70543382
#
_entry.id   b321c11de7f165b0b176a81c70543382
#
_cell.length_a   1.000
_cell.length_b   1.000
_cell.length_c   1.000
_cell.angle_alpha   90.00
_cell.angle_beta   90.00
_cell.angle_gamma   90.00
#
_symmetry.space_group_name_H-M   'P 1'
#
loop_
_entity.id
_entity.type
_entity.pdbx_description
1 polymer ?
#
loop_
_entity_poly.entity_id
_entity_poly.type
_entity_poly.pdbx_seq_one_letter_code
_entity_poly.pdbx_strand_id
1 'polypeptide(L)'
;MLPLRDENPHPPGYKPIITYALIAINVLVFFIEVAYTGQFIEFTNNSAYNLFYNWGAVPNCVAGGTVSNIDFGKGPLQVACPDAPYLSLLSSVFLHGGAMHLGGNMLFLWIFGDNIELKFGKIKYLAIYLMWG
;
A
#
# COMPACT_ATOMS: atom_id res chain seq x y z
N MET A 1 -6.80 -21.57 13.38
CA MET A 1 -6.75 -20.39 14.29
C MET A 1 -5.70 -19.44 13.76
N LEU A 2 -6.07 -18.20 13.47
CA LEU A 2 -5.09 -17.15 13.17
C LEU A 2 -4.44 -16.75 14.50
N PRO A 3 -3.11 -16.78 14.62
CA PRO A 3 -2.43 -16.29 15.82
C PRO A 3 -2.56 -14.76 15.84
N LEU A 4 -3.50 -14.25 16.63
CA LEU A 4 -3.72 -12.81 16.79
C LEU A 4 -2.70 -12.17 17.76
N ARG A 5 -1.83 -12.96 18.35
CA ARG A 5 -0.79 -12.51 19.27
C ARG A 5 0.49 -13.26 18.98
N ASP A 6 1.56 -12.51 18.81
CA ASP A 6 2.89 -13.07 18.75
C ASP A 6 3.43 -13.23 20.19
N GLU A 7 3.91 -14.43 20.51
CA GLU A 7 4.50 -14.77 21.81
C GLU A 7 6.03 -14.76 21.76
N ASN A 8 6.64 -14.23 20.69
CA ASN A 8 8.09 -14.16 20.60
C ASN A 8 8.65 -13.18 21.64
N PRO A 9 9.63 -13.62 22.46
CA PRO A 9 10.24 -12.74 23.45
C PRO A 9 11.07 -11.66 22.75
N HIS A 10 10.64 -10.42 22.88
CA HIS A 10 11.43 -9.27 22.44
C HIS A 10 12.48 -8.89 23.48
N PRO A 11 13.65 -8.38 23.08
CA PRO A 11 14.62 -7.85 24.02
C PRO A 11 14.01 -6.73 24.88
N PRO A 12 14.41 -6.62 26.15
CA PRO A 12 13.91 -5.56 27.02
C PRO A 12 14.11 -4.17 26.39
N GLY A 13 13.03 -3.38 26.30
CA GLY A 13 13.06 -2.03 25.71
C GLY A 13 12.98 -1.96 24.20
N TYR A 14 12.87 -3.07 23.49
CA TYR A 14 12.66 -3.05 22.04
C TYR A 14 11.29 -2.46 21.68
N LYS A 15 11.29 -1.56 20.68
CA LYS A 15 10.07 -0.98 20.11
C LYS A 15 10.12 -1.07 18.58
N PRO A 16 9.14 -1.69 17.94
CA PRO A 16 9.06 -1.80 16.48
C PRO A 16 8.57 -0.48 15.87
N ILE A 17 9.43 0.52 15.84
CA ILE A 17 9.11 1.90 15.46
C ILE A 17 8.71 1.96 13.98
N ILE A 18 9.40 1.22 13.10
CA ILE A 18 9.09 1.22 11.66
C ILE A 18 7.75 0.56 11.41
N THR A 19 7.45 -0.55 12.07
CA THR A 19 6.14 -1.23 11.98
C THR A 19 5.00 -0.28 12.37
N TYR A 20 5.13 0.42 13.50
CA TYR A 20 4.11 1.38 13.93
C TYR A 20 4.00 2.57 12.99
N ALA A 21 5.12 3.08 12.49
CA ALA A 21 5.14 4.17 11.50
C ALA A 21 4.45 3.76 10.19
N LEU A 22 4.73 2.56 9.69
CA LEU A 22 4.10 2.03 8.49
C LEU A 22 2.59 1.86 8.66
N ILE A 23 2.14 1.30 9.79
CA ILE A 23 0.70 1.19 10.09
C ILE A 23 0.06 2.58 10.11
N ALA A 24 0.66 3.55 10.80
CA ALA A 24 0.13 4.91 10.89
C ALA A 24 0.05 5.60 9.52
N ILE A 25 1.08 5.47 8.67
CA ILE A 25 1.11 6.03 7.33
C ILE A 25 0.02 5.41 6.45
N ASN A 26 -0.10 4.07 6.44
CA ASN A 26 -1.13 3.39 5.64
C ASN A 26 -2.54 3.80 6.05
N VAL A 27 -2.81 3.87 7.36
CA VAL A 27 -4.11 4.32 7.87
C VAL A 27 -4.38 5.78 7.49
N LEU A 28 -3.38 6.67 7.59
CA LEU A 28 -3.51 8.07 7.20
C LEU A 28 -3.82 8.21 5.71
N VAL A 29 -3.05 7.51 4.85
CA VAL A 29 -3.27 7.51 3.40
C VAL A 29 -4.67 6.99 3.07
N PHE A 30 -5.11 5.92 3.72
CA PHE A 30 -6.45 5.38 3.53
C PHE A 30 -7.56 6.39 3.85
N PHE A 31 -7.43 7.17 4.92
CA PHE A 31 -8.40 8.23 5.20
C PHE A 31 -8.39 9.35 4.15
N ILE A 32 -7.23 9.65 3.56
CA ILE A 32 -7.12 10.58 2.43
C ILE A 32 -7.85 9.99 1.20
N GLU A 33 -7.67 8.70 0.91
CA GLU A 33 -8.37 7.98 -0.16
C GLU A 33 -9.90 8.03 0.05
N VAL A 34 -10.36 7.75 1.26
CA VAL A 34 -11.79 7.84 1.63
C VAL A 34 -12.32 9.26 1.44
N ALA A 35 -11.60 10.28 1.87
CA ALA A 35 -12.00 11.68 1.70
C ALA A 35 -12.07 12.10 0.23
N TYR A 36 -11.16 11.59 -0.60
CA TYR A 36 -11.11 11.89 -2.03
C TYR A 36 -12.18 11.14 -2.82
N THR A 37 -12.42 9.87 -2.51
CA THR A 37 -13.35 8.99 -3.24
C THR A 37 -14.78 9.07 -2.72
N GLY A 38 -14.97 9.43 -1.45
CA GLY A 38 -16.26 9.36 -0.77
C GLY A 38 -16.73 7.93 -0.47
N GLN A 39 -15.86 6.93 -0.62
CA GLN A 39 -16.16 5.52 -0.42
C GLN A 39 -15.27 4.95 0.69
N PHE A 40 -15.74 3.94 1.42
CA PHE A 40 -15.01 3.34 2.54
C PHE A 40 -14.75 1.84 2.37
N ILE A 41 -15.77 1.09 1.96
CA ILE A 41 -15.68 -0.39 1.89
C ILE A 41 -14.87 -0.82 0.68
N GLU A 42 -15.25 -0.31 -0.50
CA GLU A 42 -14.61 -0.60 -1.78
C GLU A 42 -14.55 0.66 -2.62
N PHE A 43 -13.45 0.89 -3.30
CA PHE A 43 -13.24 2.04 -4.17
C PHE A 43 -13.57 1.68 -5.62
N THR A 44 -14.76 2.03 -6.08
CA THR A 44 -15.31 1.62 -7.40
C THR A 44 -15.83 2.77 -8.25
N ASN A 45 -15.72 4.00 -7.77
CA ASN A 45 -16.19 5.19 -8.51
C ASN A 45 -15.10 5.79 -9.40
N ASN A 46 -15.47 6.78 -10.22
CA ASN A 46 -14.54 7.45 -11.13
C ASN A 46 -13.40 8.17 -10.40
N SER A 47 -13.65 8.70 -9.19
CA SER A 47 -12.60 9.33 -8.37
C SER A 47 -11.56 8.31 -7.93
N ALA A 48 -11.99 7.09 -7.56
CA ALA A 48 -11.08 5.99 -7.23
C ALA A 48 -10.24 5.56 -8.43
N TYR A 49 -10.83 5.46 -9.62
CA TYR A 49 -10.09 5.14 -10.85
C TYR A 49 -9.03 6.20 -11.17
N ASN A 50 -9.37 7.49 -11.04
CA ASN A 50 -8.40 8.57 -11.21
C ASN A 50 -7.27 8.52 -10.17
N LEU A 51 -7.59 8.20 -8.92
CA LEU A 51 -6.62 8.05 -7.85
C LEU A 51 -5.62 6.93 -8.16
N PHE A 52 -6.12 5.74 -8.44
CA PHE A 52 -5.27 4.57 -8.74
C PHE A 52 -4.49 4.73 -10.04
N TYR A 53 -5.06 5.43 -11.02
CA TYR A 53 -4.37 5.71 -12.26
C TYR A 53 -3.17 6.66 -12.07
N ASN A 54 -3.36 7.74 -11.32
CA ASN A 54 -2.31 8.77 -11.13
C ASN A 54 -1.25 8.35 -10.10
N TRP A 55 -1.61 7.57 -9.09
CA TRP A 55 -0.75 7.23 -7.97
C TRP A 55 -0.43 5.74 -7.83
N GLY A 56 -1.17 4.88 -8.53
CA GLY A 56 -0.91 3.44 -8.61
C GLY A 56 0.15 3.11 -9.66
N ALA A 57 0.82 1.99 -9.49
CA ALA A 57 1.80 1.51 -10.45
C ALA A 57 1.13 0.92 -11.69
N VAL A 58 1.29 1.56 -12.83
CA VAL A 58 0.85 1.06 -14.14
C VAL A 58 2.06 0.46 -14.86
N PRO A 59 2.14 -0.87 -15.04
CA PRO A 59 3.33 -1.55 -15.54
C PRO A 59 3.84 -1.02 -16.88
N ASN A 60 2.93 -0.74 -17.82
CA ASN A 60 3.29 -0.21 -19.14
C ASN A 60 3.94 1.18 -19.05
N CYS A 61 3.44 2.02 -18.15
CA CYS A 61 4.00 3.37 -17.94
C CYS A 61 5.38 3.30 -17.27
N VAL A 62 5.56 2.41 -16.31
CA VAL A 62 6.86 2.17 -15.65
C VAL A 62 7.89 1.60 -16.64
N ALA A 63 7.44 0.78 -17.60
CA ALA A 63 8.30 0.23 -18.65
C ALA A 63 8.66 1.23 -19.77
N GLY A 64 8.24 2.50 -19.66
CA GLY A 64 8.55 3.54 -20.64
C GLY A 64 7.49 3.74 -21.74
N GLY A 65 6.30 3.15 -21.57
CA GLY A 65 5.15 3.43 -22.43
C GLY A 65 4.62 4.84 -22.23
N THR A 66 4.03 5.41 -23.26
CA THR A 66 3.40 6.74 -23.22
C THR A 66 1.90 6.69 -23.00
N VAL A 67 1.29 5.53 -23.32
CA VAL A 67 -0.14 5.27 -23.21
C VAL A 67 -0.37 3.88 -22.64
N SER A 68 -1.33 3.73 -21.76
CA SER A 68 -1.73 2.42 -21.21
C SER A 68 -3.22 2.17 -21.44
N ASN A 69 -3.55 0.91 -21.72
CA ASN A 69 -4.92 0.43 -21.76
C ASN A 69 -5.25 -0.18 -20.39
N ILE A 70 -6.17 0.42 -19.67
CA ILE A 70 -6.61 -0.03 -18.36
C ILE A 70 -8.07 -0.45 -18.45
N ASP A 71 -8.38 -1.66 -18.02
CA ASP A 71 -9.74 -2.16 -17.91
C ASP A 71 -10.12 -2.35 -16.44
N PHE A 72 -11.05 -1.54 -15.97
CA PHE A 72 -11.64 -1.64 -14.64
C PHE A 72 -12.99 -2.38 -14.66
N GLY A 73 -13.20 -3.27 -15.63
CA GLY A 73 -14.46 -4.01 -15.81
C GLY A 73 -15.59 -3.25 -16.52
N LYS A 74 -15.28 -2.05 -17.05
CA LYS A 74 -16.21 -1.24 -17.87
C LYS A 74 -15.78 -1.11 -19.33
N GLY A 75 -14.78 -1.89 -19.73
CA GLY A 75 -14.13 -1.84 -21.04
C GLY A 75 -12.78 -1.11 -21.00
N PRO A 76 -11.92 -1.33 -22.02
CA PRO A 76 -10.59 -0.76 -22.06
C PRO A 76 -10.64 0.77 -22.22
N LEU A 77 -10.05 1.47 -21.29
CA LEU A 77 -9.83 2.90 -21.31
C LEU A 77 -8.39 3.19 -21.69
N GLN A 78 -8.17 3.98 -22.73
CA GLN A 78 -6.85 4.41 -23.12
C GLN A 78 -6.47 5.71 -22.38
N VAL A 79 -5.39 5.68 -21.63
CA VAL A 79 -4.96 6.79 -20.79
C VAL A 79 -3.48 7.09 -21.00
N ALA A 80 -3.13 8.37 -21.01
CA ALA A 80 -1.76 8.82 -21.13
C ALA A 80 -1.00 8.53 -19.82
N CYS A 81 0.23 8.05 -19.90
CA CYS A 81 1.04 7.79 -18.72
C CYS A 81 1.39 9.07 -17.96
N PRO A 82 1.47 9.03 -16.62
CA PRO A 82 1.90 10.18 -15.83
C PRO A 82 3.37 10.54 -16.11
N ASP A 83 3.74 11.81 -15.92
CA ASP A 83 5.09 12.33 -16.22
C ASP A 83 6.20 11.64 -15.40
N ALA A 84 5.88 11.14 -14.22
CA ALA A 84 6.85 10.48 -13.32
C ALA A 84 6.34 9.09 -12.88
N PRO A 85 6.29 8.10 -13.79
CA PRO A 85 5.71 6.80 -13.50
C PRO A 85 6.47 6.01 -12.43
N TYR A 86 7.75 6.30 -12.20
CA TYR A 86 8.56 5.66 -11.16
C TYR A 86 8.12 6.07 -9.73
N LEU A 87 7.57 7.27 -9.55
CA LEU A 87 7.02 7.69 -8.27
C LEU A 87 5.76 6.90 -7.92
N SER A 88 5.02 6.44 -8.91
CA SER A 88 3.84 5.59 -8.70
C SER A 88 4.19 4.22 -8.13
N LEU A 89 5.39 3.69 -8.36
CA LEU A 89 5.86 2.47 -7.68
C LEU A 89 5.91 2.66 -6.17
N LEU A 90 6.37 3.82 -5.71
CA LEU A 90 6.49 4.10 -4.29
C LEU A 90 5.13 4.42 -3.66
N SER A 91 4.29 5.21 -4.34
CA SER A 91 2.96 5.56 -3.84
C SER A 91 2.00 4.37 -3.84
N SER A 92 2.10 3.46 -4.82
CA SER A 92 1.24 2.29 -4.92
C SER A 92 1.32 1.35 -3.71
N VAL A 93 2.46 1.32 -3.03
CA VAL A 93 2.67 0.52 -1.80
C VAL A 93 1.70 0.93 -0.68
N PHE A 94 1.26 2.18 -0.67
CA PHE A 94 0.39 2.75 0.35
C PHE A 94 -1.08 2.88 -0.09
N LEU A 95 -1.41 2.57 -1.35
CA LEU A 95 -2.78 2.64 -1.86
C LEU A 95 -3.57 1.37 -1.51
N HIS A 96 -4.83 1.55 -1.14
CA HIS A 96 -5.71 0.46 -0.75
C HIS A 96 -7.01 0.48 -1.56
N GLY A 97 -7.47 -0.69 -1.99
CA GLY A 97 -8.72 -0.86 -2.75
C GLY A 97 -9.99 -0.74 -1.90
N GLY A 98 -9.86 -0.52 -0.59
CA GLY A 98 -10.96 -0.41 0.35
C GLY A 98 -10.58 -0.89 1.75
N ALA A 99 -11.53 -0.78 2.70
CA ALA A 99 -11.31 -1.07 4.12
C ALA A 99 -10.88 -2.52 4.41
N MET A 100 -11.40 -3.48 3.66
CA MET A 100 -11.03 -4.89 3.83
C MET A 100 -9.58 -5.15 3.43
N HIS A 101 -9.10 -4.52 2.36
CA HIS A 101 -7.72 -4.63 1.91
C HIS A 101 -6.76 -3.98 2.93
N LEU A 102 -7.08 -2.77 3.40
CA LEU A 102 -6.32 -2.13 4.47
C LEU A 102 -6.29 -3.00 5.72
N GLY A 103 -7.46 -3.51 6.16
CA GLY A 103 -7.57 -4.33 7.37
C GLY A 103 -6.69 -5.58 7.31
N GLY A 104 -6.68 -6.29 6.19
CA GLY A 104 -5.80 -7.45 5.97
C GLY A 104 -4.33 -7.09 6.04
N ASN A 105 -3.91 -6.01 5.36
CA ASN A 105 -2.52 -5.55 5.38
C ASN A 105 -2.08 -5.09 6.76
N MET A 106 -2.91 -4.34 7.48
CA MET A 106 -2.60 -3.88 8.84
C MET A 106 -2.54 -5.03 9.84
N LEU A 107 -3.41 -6.02 9.71
CA LEU A 107 -3.37 -7.23 10.52
C LEU A 107 -2.05 -7.99 10.29
N PHE A 108 -1.62 -8.11 9.04
CA PHE A 108 -0.36 -8.77 8.71
C PHE A 108 0.86 -8.02 9.28
N LEU A 109 0.88 -6.69 9.11
CA LEU A 109 1.92 -5.85 9.70
C LEU A 109 1.94 -5.91 11.23
N TRP A 110 0.76 -5.97 11.85
CA TRP A 110 0.65 -6.08 13.31
C TRP A 110 1.19 -7.40 13.86
N ILE A 111 0.94 -8.52 13.18
CA ILE A 111 1.34 -9.85 13.65
C ILE A 111 2.81 -10.16 13.33
N PHE A 112 3.28 -9.74 12.15
CA PHE A 112 4.59 -10.16 11.65
C PHE A 112 5.63 -9.04 11.57
N GLY A 113 5.18 -7.78 11.52
CA GLY A 113 6.05 -6.65 11.25
C GLY A 113 7.13 -6.45 12.29
N ASP A 114 6.81 -6.58 13.56
CA ASP A 114 7.74 -6.42 14.67
C ASP A 114 8.85 -7.50 14.67
N ASN A 115 8.51 -8.74 14.34
CA ASN A 115 9.47 -9.83 14.18
C ASN A 115 10.42 -9.62 13.02
N ILE A 116 9.87 -9.16 11.89
CA ILE A 116 10.67 -8.88 10.69
C ILE A 116 11.59 -7.69 10.97
N GLU A 117 11.08 -6.63 11.59
CA GLU A 117 11.87 -5.47 11.99
C GLU A 117 13.00 -5.85 12.97
N LEU A 118 12.70 -6.69 13.94
CA LEU A 118 13.69 -7.20 14.90
C LEU A 118 14.78 -8.02 14.20
N LYS A 119 14.40 -8.90 13.28
CA LYS A 119 15.32 -9.83 12.59
C LYS A 119 16.21 -9.14 11.57
N PHE A 120 15.66 -8.25 10.76
CA PHE A 120 16.39 -7.61 9.66
C PHE A 120 16.95 -6.24 10.01
N GLY A 121 16.46 -5.62 11.09
CA GLY A 121 16.75 -4.24 11.45
C GLY A 121 15.91 -3.23 10.67
N LYS A 122 15.83 -2.01 11.21
CA LYS A 122 14.91 -0.96 10.74
C LYS A 122 15.06 -0.59 9.27
N ILE A 123 16.31 -0.38 8.82
CA ILE A 123 16.59 0.10 7.44
C ILE A 123 16.27 -0.99 6.41
N LYS A 124 16.71 -2.23 6.65
CA LYS A 124 16.44 -3.35 5.74
C LYS A 124 14.96 -3.68 5.70
N TYR A 125 14.28 -3.65 6.84
CA TYR A 125 12.84 -3.87 6.90
C TYR A 125 12.06 -2.84 6.10
N LEU A 126 12.40 -1.55 6.24
CA LEU A 126 11.78 -0.49 5.44
C LEU A 126 12.03 -0.69 3.93
N ALA A 127 13.26 -1.03 3.54
CA ALA A 127 13.59 -1.30 2.14
C ALA A 127 12.80 -2.51 1.60
N ILE A 128 12.69 -3.60 2.35
CA ILE A 128 11.89 -4.77 1.98
C ILE A 128 10.41 -4.39 1.81
N TYR A 129 9.88 -3.62 2.75
CA TYR A 129 8.48 -3.17 2.66
C TYR A 129 8.22 -2.35 1.40
N LEU A 130 9.07 -1.37 1.08
CA LEU A 130 8.92 -0.51 -0.10
C LEU A 130 9.16 -1.24 -1.43
N MET A 131 9.89 -2.36 -1.43
CA MET A 131 10.13 -3.17 -2.63
C MET A 131 9.06 -4.24 -2.87
N TRP A 132 8.36 -4.67 -1.82
CA TRP A 132 7.44 -5.82 -1.86
C TRP A 132 5.97 -5.46 -1.59
N GLY A 133 5.71 -4.30 -1.01
CA GLY A 133 4.38 -3.77 -0.66
C GLY A 133 3.64 -3.16 -1.83
#